data_5b32ec519de6166b95dbde5118ccab17
#
_entry.id   5b32ec519de6166b95dbde5118ccab17
#
_cell.length_a   1.000
_cell.length_b   1.000
_cell.length_c   1.000
_cell.angle_alpha   90.00
_cell.angle_beta   90.00
_cell.angle_gamma   90.00
#
_symmetry.space_group_name_H-M   'P 1'
#
loop_
_entity.id
_entity.type
_entity.pdbx_description
1 polymer ?
#
loop_
_entity_poly.entity_id
_entity_poly.type
_entity_poly.pdbx_seq_one_letter_code
_entity_poly.pdbx_strand_id
1 'polypeptide(L)'
;MRELIPYFINGISVGGQYALIAIGYTLVYGILRLINFAHGDVFMVAGLVMVYTTTAMPFYLALPLVLIVTVVLGFLIERVAYKPLRTAPRMSVMISAIGVSYLIQNLAFYITGGVPQPVSNPIPWISENVAVLGTSTKRVTLVTPVLTIVLVVVLVYLINHTKIGMAMRAAAKDFETAQLMGIKINAVISMTFVIGSFLAAVGAMLYFTNYPSVAITSGGMPGLKAFVAAVFGGIGSIPGAVVGAFIIGLCEEVIKGLGYTTFSDAFTFALLIVVLCVKPTGLFGEKVTDKV
;
A
#
# COMPACT_ATOMS: atom_id res chain seq x y z
N MET A 1 19.64 -4.14 24.98
CA MET A 1 18.16 -3.99 24.89
C MET A 1 17.72 -2.54 24.68
N ARG A 2 18.28 -1.54 25.40
CA ARG A 2 17.90 -0.10 25.18
C ARG A 2 18.18 0.39 23.75
N GLU A 3 19.21 -0.12 23.11
CA GLU A 3 19.58 0.26 21.74
C GLU A 3 18.60 -0.25 20.65
N LEU A 4 17.81 -1.28 20.95
CA LEU A 4 16.81 -1.83 20.03
C LEU A 4 15.44 -1.14 20.10
N ILE A 5 15.19 -0.35 21.13
CA ILE A 5 13.89 0.35 21.32
C ILE A 5 13.54 1.24 20.13
N PRO A 6 14.46 2.08 19.57
CA PRO A 6 14.17 2.90 18.41
C PRO A 6 13.75 2.06 17.19
N TYR A 7 14.41 0.93 16.98
CA TYR A 7 14.12 0.03 15.88
C TYR A 7 12.75 -0.65 16.02
N PHE A 8 12.34 -1.01 17.24
CA PHE A 8 10.98 -1.52 17.47
C PHE A 8 9.91 -0.46 17.17
N ILE A 9 10.12 0.78 17.62
CA ILE A 9 9.19 1.89 17.36
C ILE A 9 9.12 2.16 15.85
N ASN A 10 10.26 2.22 15.17
CA ASN A 10 10.33 2.38 13.72
C ASN A 10 9.69 1.20 12.99
N GLY A 11 9.92 -0.04 13.43
CA GLY A 11 9.36 -1.24 12.84
C GLY A 11 7.83 -1.25 12.85
N ILE A 12 7.22 -0.82 13.95
CA ILE A 12 5.77 -0.66 14.05
C ILE A 12 5.29 0.42 13.06
N SER A 13 6.02 1.53 12.94
CA SER A 13 5.68 2.61 12.01
C SER A 13 5.79 2.17 10.55
N VAL A 14 6.91 1.55 10.17
CA VAL A 14 7.14 1.01 8.82
C VAL A 14 6.11 -0.07 8.49
N GLY A 15 5.81 -0.95 9.45
CA GLY A 15 4.74 -1.95 9.32
C GLY A 15 3.38 -1.32 9.06
N GLY A 16 3.06 -0.21 9.73
CA GLY A 16 1.84 0.56 9.46
C GLY A 16 1.80 1.14 8.05
N GLN A 17 2.91 1.69 7.55
CA GLN A 17 3.02 2.20 6.19
C GLN A 17 2.83 1.08 5.15
N TYR A 18 3.49 -0.05 5.35
CA TYR A 18 3.33 -1.23 4.48
C TYR A 18 1.89 -1.78 4.54
N ALA A 19 1.22 -1.73 5.70
CA ALA A 19 -0.16 -2.18 5.84
C ALA A 19 -1.11 -1.37 4.95
N LEU A 20 -0.97 -0.04 4.91
CA LEU A 20 -1.79 0.83 4.07
C LEU A 20 -1.65 0.48 2.57
N ILE A 21 -0.44 0.19 2.11
CA ILE A 21 -0.19 -0.23 0.73
C ILE A 21 -0.68 -1.67 0.50
N ALA A 22 -0.40 -2.58 1.43
CA ALA A 22 -0.76 -4.00 1.36
C ALA A 22 -2.27 -4.22 1.27
N ILE A 23 -3.06 -3.39 1.96
CA ILE A 23 -4.52 -3.42 1.86
C ILE A 23 -4.97 -3.11 0.43
N GLY A 24 -4.34 -2.16 -0.26
CA GLY A 24 -4.63 -1.87 -1.66
C GLY A 24 -4.44 -3.08 -2.58
N TYR A 25 -3.32 -3.80 -2.42
CA TYR A 25 -3.08 -5.06 -3.14
C TYR A 25 -4.13 -6.12 -2.78
N THR A 26 -4.41 -6.28 -1.50
CA THR A 26 -5.35 -7.28 -0.99
C THR A 26 -6.78 -7.04 -1.46
N LEU A 27 -7.23 -5.79 -1.50
CA LEU A 27 -8.56 -5.42 -2.00
C LEU A 27 -8.71 -5.73 -3.49
N VAL A 28 -7.74 -5.33 -4.30
CA VAL A 28 -7.76 -5.57 -5.75
C VAL A 28 -7.70 -7.07 -6.04
N TYR A 29 -6.79 -7.78 -5.38
CA TYR A 29 -6.66 -9.23 -5.57
C TYR A 29 -7.89 -9.99 -5.06
N GLY A 30 -8.48 -9.60 -3.93
CA GLY A 30 -9.66 -10.24 -3.35
C GLY A 30 -10.86 -10.24 -4.30
N ILE A 31 -10.97 -9.21 -5.15
CA ILE A 31 -12.08 -9.07 -6.10
C ILE A 31 -11.69 -9.58 -7.49
N LEU A 32 -10.57 -9.11 -8.05
CA LEU A 32 -10.18 -9.40 -9.44
C LEU A 32 -9.35 -10.68 -9.59
N ARG A 33 -8.79 -11.20 -8.49
CA ARG A 33 -7.77 -12.27 -8.50
C ARG A 33 -6.56 -11.95 -9.39
N LEU A 34 -6.23 -10.67 -9.49
CA LEU A 34 -5.13 -10.12 -10.26
C LEU A 34 -4.31 -9.17 -9.39
N ILE A 35 -2.99 -9.16 -9.60
CA ILE A 35 -2.06 -8.27 -8.90
C ILE A 35 -1.94 -6.97 -9.67
N ASN A 36 -2.07 -5.84 -8.98
CA ASN A 36 -1.84 -4.51 -9.56
C ASN A 36 -0.38 -4.09 -9.36
N PHE A 37 0.50 -4.41 -10.31
CA PHE A 37 1.92 -4.03 -10.21
C PHE A 37 2.15 -2.51 -10.24
N ALA A 38 1.22 -1.72 -10.81
CA ALA A 38 1.33 -0.26 -10.79
C ALA A 38 0.98 0.38 -9.42
N HIS A 39 0.55 -0.41 -8.42
CA HIS A 39 0.13 0.14 -7.13
C HIS A 39 1.26 0.80 -6.34
N GLY A 40 2.48 0.26 -6.44
CA GLY A 40 3.68 0.91 -5.88
C GLY A 40 3.99 2.25 -6.54
N ASP A 41 3.71 2.38 -7.84
CA ASP A 41 3.92 3.65 -8.56
C ASP A 41 2.84 4.68 -8.21
N VAL A 42 1.61 4.25 -7.88
CA VAL A 42 0.58 5.14 -7.31
C VAL A 42 1.07 5.77 -6.00
N PHE A 43 1.73 4.98 -5.15
CA PHE A 43 2.37 5.47 -3.93
C PHE A 43 3.50 6.46 -4.24
N MET A 44 4.37 6.17 -5.20
CA MET A 44 5.45 7.06 -5.65
C MET A 44 4.89 8.39 -6.19
N VAL A 45 3.85 8.34 -7.04
CA VAL A 45 3.22 9.55 -7.59
C VAL A 45 2.61 10.39 -6.48
N ALA A 46 1.99 9.78 -5.46
CA ALA A 46 1.51 10.53 -4.29
C ALA A 46 2.64 11.32 -3.61
N GLY A 47 3.83 10.72 -3.50
CA GLY A 47 5.03 11.40 -3.00
C GLY A 47 5.47 12.55 -3.91
N LEU A 48 5.52 12.37 -5.23
CA LEU A 48 5.88 13.43 -6.17
C LEU A 48 4.87 14.58 -6.14
N VAL A 49 3.57 14.29 -6.14
CA VAL A 49 2.53 15.32 -6.01
C VAL A 49 2.71 16.08 -4.69
N MET A 50 3.04 15.38 -3.60
CA MET A 50 3.32 15.99 -2.30
C MET A 50 4.52 16.96 -2.38
N VAL A 51 5.63 16.60 -3.06
CA VAL A 51 6.78 17.49 -3.29
C VAL A 51 6.33 18.80 -3.94
N TYR A 52 5.64 18.72 -5.08
CA TYR A 52 5.27 19.92 -5.85
C TYR A 52 4.19 20.74 -5.16
N THR A 53 3.24 20.11 -4.50
CA THR A 53 2.14 20.82 -3.83
C THR A 53 2.58 21.50 -2.55
N THR A 54 3.44 20.85 -1.73
CA THR A 54 3.92 21.45 -0.47
C THR A 54 4.91 22.59 -0.68
N THR A 55 5.58 22.65 -1.84
CA THR A 55 6.40 23.81 -2.23
C THR A 55 5.56 24.98 -2.76
N ALA A 56 4.42 24.71 -3.40
CA ALA A 56 3.61 25.72 -4.06
C ALA A 56 2.50 26.31 -3.16
N MET A 57 2.03 25.57 -2.15
CA MET A 57 0.88 25.95 -1.34
C MET A 57 0.98 25.44 0.10
N PRO A 58 0.21 26.03 1.04
CA PRO A 58 0.16 25.58 2.42
C PRO A 58 -0.31 24.12 2.54
N PHE A 59 0.20 23.38 3.56
CA PHE A 59 -0.06 21.97 3.75
C PHE A 59 -1.55 21.59 3.81
N TYR A 60 -2.42 22.43 4.37
CA TYR A 60 -3.85 22.17 4.48
C TYR A 60 -4.59 22.12 3.14
N LEU A 61 -4.02 22.71 2.09
CA LEU A 61 -4.49 22.60 0.70
C LEU A 61 -3.72 21.51 -0.06
N ALA A 62 -2.44 21.36 0.24
CA ALA A 62 -1.58 20.38 -0.42
C ALA A 62 -2.05 18.94 -0.15
N LEU A 63 -2.34 18.57 1.12
CA LEU A 63 -2.71 17.20 1.48
C LEU A 63 -4.01 16.70 0.81
N PRO A 64 -5.13 17.47 0.80
CA PRO A 64 -6.32 17.08 0.04
C PRO A 64 -6.04 16.94 -1.46
N LEU A 65 -5.19 17.79 -2.03
CA LEU A 65 -4.85 17.72 -3.44
C LEU A 65 -4.03 16.45 -3.76
N VAL A 66 -3.08 16.06 -2.91
CA VAL A 66 -2.35 14.79 -3.02
C VAL A 66 -3.35 13.63 -3.03
N LEU A 67 -4.30 13.59 -2.10
CA LEU A 67 -5.33 12.55 -2.05
C LEU A 67 -6.16 12.50 -3.34
N ILE A 68 -6.66 13.64 -3.80
CA ILE A 68 -7.51 13.72 -4.99
C ILE A 68 -6.75 13.24 -6.22
N VAL A 69 -5.55 13.77 -6.46
CA VAL A 69 -4.74 13.41 -7.64
C VAL A 69 -4.40 11.92 -7.64
N THR A 70 -4.01 11.38 -6.48
CA THR A 70 -3.65 9.96 -6.36
C THR A 70 -4.86 9.05 -6.57
N VAL A 71 -6.02 9.41 -6.02
CA VAL A 71 -7.27 8.65 -6.21
C VAL A 71 -7.72 8.70 -7.66
N VAL A 72 -7.63 9.87 -8.30
CA VAL A 72 -7.93 10.02 -9.75
C VAL A 72 -6.98 9.16 -10.59
N LEU A 73 -5.69 9.15 -10.27
CA LEU A 73 -4.72 8.29 -10.96
C LEU A 73 -5.10 6.81 -10.82
N GLY A 74 -5.41 6.34 -9.61
CA GLY A 74 -5.83 4.96 -9.40
C GLY A 74 -7.12 4.59 -10.15
N PHE A 75 -8.08 5.50 -10.18
CA PHE A 75 -9.29 5.35 -11.00
C PHE A 75 -8.98 5.29 -12.50
N LEU A 76 -8.06 6.14 -12.99
CA LEU A 76 -7.64 6.14 -14.40
C LEU A 76 -6.92 4.84 -14.77
N ILE A 77 -6.04 4.33 -13.90
CA ILE A 77 -5.38 3.03 -14.11
C ILE A 77 -6.43 1.92 -14.27
N GLU A 78 -7.43 1.87 -13.41
CA GLU A 78 -8.52 0.91 -13.54
C GLU A 78 -9.26 1.09 -14.88
N ARG A 79 -9.62 2.32 -15.23
CA ARG A 79 -10.44 2.62 -16.38
C ARG A 79 -9.75 2.33 -17.71
N VAL A 80 -8.45 2.62 -17.79
CA VAL A 80 -7.67 2.54 -19.05
C VAL A 80 -6.99 1.18 -19.19
N ALA A 81 -6.38 0.66 -18.13
CA ALA A 81 -5.55 -0.54 -18.21
C ALA A 81 -6.29 -1.83 -17.83
N TYR A 82 -7.21 -1.79 -16.85
CA TYR A 82 -7.88 -2.99 -16.37
C TYR A 82 -9.24 -3.24 -17.00
N LYS A 83 -10.06 -2.22 -17.13
CA LYS A 83 -11.43 -2.35 -17.62
C LYS A 83 -11.52 -2.94 -19.03
N PRO A 84 -10.69 -2.50 -20.01
CA PRO A 84 -10.73 -3.07 -21.38
C PRO A 84 -10.29 -4.54 -21.46
N LEU A 85 -9.43 -4.96 -20.53
CA LEU A 85 -8.80 -6.29 -20.53
C LEU A 85 -9.46 -7.29 -19.58
N ARG A 86 -10.62 -7.00 -19.01
CA ARG A 86 -11.27 -7.89 -18.01
C ARG A 86 -11.69 -9.25 -18.57
N THR A 87 -11.97 -9.33 -19.86
CA THR A 87 -12.30 -10.56 -20.57
C THR A 87 -11.08 -11.24 -21.19
N ALA A 88 -9.91 -10.59 -21.13
CA ALA A 88 -8.67 -11.12 -21.66
C ALA A 88 -8.03 -12.14 -20.69
N PRO A 89 -7.12 -12.99 -21.18
CA PRO A 89 -6.36 -13.89 -20.32
C PRO A 89 -5.63 -13.12 -19.21
N ARG A 90 -5.51 -13.73 -18.02
CA ARG A 90 -4.88 -13.11 -16.84
C ARG A 90 -3.48 -12.53 -17.11
N MET A 91 -2.69 -13.22 -17.97
CA MET A 91 -1.36 -12.76 -18.37
C MET A 91 -1.40 -11.41 -19.11
N SER A 92 -2.37 -11.18 -19.98
CA SER A 92 -2.51 -9.92 -20.71
C SER A 92 -2.79 -8.74 -19.75
N VAL A 93 -3.61 -8.97 -18.72
CA VAL A 93 -3.90 -7.95 -17.70
C VAL A 93 -2.67 -7.65 -16.87
N MET A 94 -1.89 -8.67 -16.49
CA MET A 94 -0.64 -8.48 -15.73
C MET A 94 0.40 -7.71 -16.55
N ILE A 95 0.56 -8.04 -17.83
CA ILE A 95 1.48 -7.31 -18.73
C ILE A 95 1.04 -5.86 -18.89
N SER A 96 -0.27 -5.60 -19.02
CA SER A 96 -0.80 -4.23 -19.05
C SER A 96 -0.49 -3.46 -17.79
N ALA A 97 -0.63 -4.09 -16.61
CA ALA A 97 -0.29 -3.46 -15.33
C ALA A 97 1.21 -3.09 -15.23
N ILE A 98 2.09 -3.98 -15.70
CA ILE A 98 3.53 -3.71 -15.78
C ILE A 98 3.80 -2.57 -16.78
N GLY A 99 3.14 -2.56 -17.94
CA GLY A 99 3.24 -1.48 -18.92
C GLY A 99 2.83 -0.12 -18.35
N VAL A 100 1.75 -0.07 -17.57
CA VAL A 100 1.31 1.15 -16.86
C VAL A 100 2.34 1.58 -15.81
N SER A 101 2.90 0.63 -15.05
CA SER A 101 3.98 0.90 -14.10
C SER A 101 5.15 1.60 -14.78
N TYR A 102 5.67 1.05 -15.87
CA TYR A 102 6.76 1.67 -16.63
C TYR A 102 6.37 3.02 -17.25
N LEU A 103 5.14 3.17 -17.72
CA LEU A 103 4.64 4.45 -18.22
C LEU A 103 4.71 5.53 -17.13
N ILE A 104 4.20 5.23 -15.95
CA ILE A 104 4.20 6.17 -14.80
C ILE A 104 5.63 6.51 -14.40
N GLN A 105 6.53 5.53 -14.30
CA GLN A 105 7.93 5.74 -13.94
C GLN A 105 8.65 6.61 -14.99
N ASN A 106 8.43 6.37 -16.28
CA ASN A 106 9.05 7.18 -17.33
C ASN A 106 8.47 8.61 -17.40
N LEU A 107 7.17 8.79 -17.15
CA LEU A 107 6.60 10.13 -17.00
C LEU A 107 7.20 10.87 -15.79
N ALA A 108 7.32 10.19 -14.66
CA ALA A 108 7.98 10.72 -13.48
C ALA A 108 9.47 11.09 -13.78
N PHE A 109 10.18 10.23 -14.52
CA PHE A 109 11.55 10.51 -14.98
C PHE A 109 11.61 11.77 -15.82
N TYR A 110 10.72 11.92 -16.78
CA TYR A 110 10.66 13.10 -17.64
C TYR A 110 10.43 14.39 -16.84
N ILE A 111 9.53 14.35 -15.85
CA ILE A 111 9.20 15.50 -15.02
C ILE A 111 10.33 15.87 -14.05
N THR A 112 10.99 14.88 -13.43
CA THR A 112 11.99 15.09 -12.37
C THR A 112 13.41 15.14 -12.89
N GLY A 113 13.63 14.81 -14.17
CA GLY A 113 14.99 14.63 -14.74
C GLY A 113 15.75 13.46 -14.12
N GLY A 114 15.08 12.53 -13.45
CA GLY A 114 15.68 11.37 -12.77
C GLY A 114 16.34 11.69 -11.41
N VAL A 115 16.27 12.94 -10.97
CA VAL A 115 16.87 13.37 -9.71
C VAL A 115 15.88 13.20 -8.57
N PRO A 116 16.27 12.62 -7.41
CA PRO A 116 15.42 12.58 -6.22
C PRO A 116 15.00 13.98 -5.78
N GLN A 117 13.70 14.15 -5.52
CA GLN A 117 13.11 15.42 -5.13
C GLN A 117 12.96 15.49 -3.60
N PRO A 118 13.44 16.55 -2.93
CA PRO A 118 13.26 16.72 -1.50
C PRO A 118 11.81 17.12 -1.19
N VAL A 119 11.25 16.54 -0.14
CA VAL A 119 9.95 16.96 0.40
C VAL A 119 10.19 18.03 1.46
N SER A 120 9.69 19.23 1.22
CA SER A 120 9.61 20.28 2.24
C SER A 120 8.65 19.82 3.35
N ASN A 121 8.92 20.17 4.63
CA ASN A 121 8.11 19.74 5.77
C ASN A 121 6.60 19.94 5.55
N PRO A 122 5.87 18.90 5.14
CA PRO A 122 4.48 19.05 4.71
C PRO A 122 3.54 19.30 5.88
N ILE A 123 3.89 18.76 7.05
CA ILE A 123 3.13 18.93 8.30
C ILE A 123 4.14 19.23 9.40
N PRO A 124 4.39 20.52 9.73
CA PRO A 124 5.44 20.92 10.68
C PRO A 124 5.31 20.21 12.03
N TRP A 125 4.08 20.12 12.56
CA TRP A 125 3.82 19.50 13.85
C TRP A 125 4.16 17.99 13.91
N ILE A 126 3.93 17.24 12.83
CA ILE A 126 4.20 15.79 12.78
C ILE A 126 5.69 15.50 12.51
N SER A 127 6.40 16.44 11.88
CA SER A 127 7.82 16.31 11.55
C SER A 127 8.76 16.55 12.74
N GLU A 128 8.27 17.13 13.83
CA GLU A 128 9.06 17.41 15.02
C GLU A 128 9.51 16.15 15.75
N ASN A 129 10.68 16.23 16.37
CA ASN A 129 11.22 15.16 17.20
C ASN A 129 10.62 15.20 18.61
N VAL A 130 10.30 14.02 19.13
CA VAL A 130 9.83 13.82 20.51
C VAL A 130 10.69 12.75 21.17
N ALA A 131 11.04 12.99 22.42
CA ALA A 131 11.73 12.00 23.24
C ALA A 131 10.73 10.98 23.78
N VAL A 132 10.90 9.72 23.37
CA VAL A 132 10.08 8.58 23.81
C VAL A 132 11.01 7.49 24.32
N LEU A 133 10.79 7.03 25.55
CA LEU A 133 11.59 5.98 26.22
C LEU A 133 13.10 6.25 26.20
N GLY A 134 13.51 7.54 26.24
CA GLY A 134 14.92 7.96 26.24
C GLY A 134 15.57 8.01 24.85
N THR A 135 14.78 7.87 23.76
CA THR A 135 15.24 8.01 22.38
C THR A 135 14.50 9.16 21.68
N SER A 136 15.19 9.85 20.75
CA SER A 136 14.57 10.91 19.95
C SER A 136 13.98 10.29 18.69
N THR A 137 12.66 10.43 18.51
CA THR A 137 11.90 9.88 17.39
C THR A 137 10.98 10.95 16.81
N LYS A 138 10.75 10.96 15.49
CA LYS A 138 9.79 11.88 14.89
C LYS A 138 8.36 11.54 15.32
N ARG A 139 7.51 12.53 15.52
CA ARG A 139 6.08 12.31 15.86
C ARG A 139 5.36 11.47 14.80
N VAL A 140 5.71 11.61 13.52
CA VAL A 140 5.12 10.80 12.44
C VAL A 140 5.28 9.29 12.69
N THR A 141 6.39 8.86 13.28
CA THR A 141 6.65 7.46 13.62
C THR A 141 5.64 6.91 14.62
N LEU A 142 5.16 7.75 15.56
CA LEU A 142 4.14 7.37 16.54
C LEU A 142 2.72 7.50 16.00
N VAL A 143 2.48 8.51 15.17
CA VAL A 143 1.16 8.77 14.55
C VAL A 143 0.82 7.71 13.52
N THR A 144 1.80 7.22 12.77
CA THR A 144 1.59 6.24 11.68
C THR A 144 0.83 4.99 12.12
N PRO A 145 1.24 4.24 13.14
CA PRO A 145 0.53 3.01 13.54
C PRO A 145 -0.88 3.29 14.04
N VAL A 146 -1.07 4.40 14.77
CA VAL A 146 -2.39 4.79 15.27
C VAL A 146 -3.33 5.12 14.11
N LEU A 147 -2.87 5.96 13.18
CA LEU A 147 -3.66 6.32 12.00
C LEU A 147 -3.94 5.10 11.11
N THR A 148 -2.96 4.21 10.95
CA THR A 148 -3.14 2.96 10.21
C THR A 148 -4.24 2.11 10.84
N ILE A 149 -4.20 1.88 12.17
CA ILE A 149 -5.22 1.09 12.85
C ILE A 149 -6.60 1.73 12.70
N VAL A 150 -6.71 3.05 12.86
CA VAL A 150 -7.98 3.77 12.68
C VAL A 150 -8.51 3.58 11.25
N LEU A 151 -7.67 3.75 10.24
CA LEU A 151 -8.07 3.55 8.83
C LEU A 151 -8.47 2.11 8.53
N VAL A 152 -7.77 1.13 9.11
CA VAL A 152 -8.11 -0.29 8.98
C VAL A 152 -9.46 -0.57 9.61
N VAL A 153 -9.72 -0.08 10.82
CA VAL A 153 -11.02 -0.27 11.51
C VAL A 153 -12.15 0.37 10.70
N VAL A 154 -11.96 1.60 10.21
CA VAL A 154 -12.93 2.28 9.36
C VAL A 154 -13.18 1.48 8.08
N LEU A 155 -12.14 0.97 7.43
CA LEU A 155 -12.26 0.17 6.23
C LEU A 155 -13.00 -1.16 6.47
N VAL A 156 -12.64 -1.87 7.53
CA VAL A 156 -13.33 -3.13 7.93
C VAL A 156 -14.80 -2.86 8.23
N TYR A 157 -15.09 -1.76 8.94
CA TYR A 157 -16.46 -1.34 9.18
C TYR A 157 -17.21 -1.04 7.86
N LEU A 158 -16.59 -0.28 6.95
CA LEU A 158 -17.15 0.03 5.63
C LEU A 158 -17.47 -1.26 4.85
N ILE A 159 -16.52 -2.21 4.81
CA ILE A 159 -16.70 -3.46 4.08
C ILE A 159 -17.79 -4.33 4.71
N ASN A 160 -17.89 -4.36 6.04
CA ASN A 160 -18.83 -5.27 6.72
C ASN A 160 -20.25 -4.70 6.83
N HIS A 161 -20.40 -3.37 6.97
CA HIS A 161 -21.69 -2.77 7.35
C HIS A 161 -22.30 -1.85 6.27
N THR A 162 -21.60 -1.59 5.13
CA THR A 162 -22.14 -0.73 4.09
C THR A 162 -22.65 -1.52 2.87
N LYS A 163 -23.54 -0.90 2.08
CA LYS A 163 -24.03 -1.47 0.82
C LYS A 163 -22.88 -1.69 -0.19
N ILE A 164 -21.90 -0.80 -0.22
CA ILE A 164 -20.70 -0.91 -1.08
C ILE A 164 -19.87 -2.13 -0.65
N GLY A 165 -19.61 -2.28 0.64
CA GLY A 165 -18.87 -3.42 1.16
C GLY A 165 -19.60 -4.75 0.94
N MET A 166 -20.93 -4.76 1.06
CA MET A 166 -21.74 -5.94 0.72
C MET A 166 -21.59 -6.32 -0.76
N ALA A 167 -21.63 -5.33 -1.65
CA ALA A 167 -21.43 -5.53 -3.09
C ALA A 167 -20.00 -6.03 -3.40
N MET A 168 -18.99 -5.51 -2.69
CA MET A 168 -17.59 -5.97 -2.83
C MET A 168 -17.45 -7.43 -2.41
N ARG A 169 -18.01 -7.84 -1.26
CA ARG A 169 -17.95 -9.23 -0.79
C ARG A 169 -18.74 -10.19 -1.69
N ALA A 170 -19.88 -9.77 -2.23
CA ALA A 170 -20.63 -10.57 -3.20
C ALA A 170 -19.83 -10.77 -4.49
N ALA A 171 -19.28 -9.70 -5.07
CA ALA A 171 -18.44 -9.75 -6.26
C ALA A 171 -17.18 -10.60 -6.05
N ALA A 172 -16.56 -10.56 -4.86
CA ALA A 172 -15.37 -11.37 -4.54
C ALA A 172 -15.65 -12.87 -4.54
N LYS A 173 -16.90 -13.28 -4.28
CA LYS A 173 -17.32 -14.70 -4.32
C LYS A 173 -17.64 -15.18 -5.73
N ASP A 174 -18.44 -14.42 -6.47
CA ASP A 174 -18.88 -14.78 -7.82
C ASP A 174 -19.38 -13.53 -8.56
N PHE A 175 -18.71 -13.19 -9.66
CA PHE A 175 -19.08 -12.04 -10.49
C PHE A 175 -20.41 -12.22 -11.20
N GLU A 176 -20.64 -13.41 -11.76
CA GLU A 176 -21.83 -13.68 -12.58
C GLU A 176 -23.09 -13.65 -11.71
N THR A 177 -23.06 -14.36 -10.60
CA THR A 177 -24.18 -14.36 -9.63
C THR A 177 -24.42 -12.97 -9.05
N ALA A 178 -23.37 -12.22 -8.71
CA ALA A 178 -23.50 -10.86 -8.19
C ALA A 178 -24.13 -9.92 -9.25
N GLN A 179 -23.77 -10.08 -10.51
CA GLN A 179 -24.34 -9.29 -11.61
C GLN A 179 -25.82 -9.62 -11.83
N LEU A 180 -26.20 -10.89 -11.77
CA LEU A 180 -27.60 -11.32 -11.85
C LEU A 180 -28.46 -10.74 -10.71
N MET A 181 -27.87 -10.54 -9.52
CA MET A 181 -28.51 -9.87 -8.39
C MET A 181 -28.55 -8.34 -8.51
N GLY A 182 -28.17 -7.77 -9.66
CA GLY A 182 -28.21 -6.34 -9.97
C GLY A 182 -27.03 -5.53 -9.47
N ILE A 183 -25.93 -6.17 -9.00
CA ILE A 183 -24.70 -5.48 -8.58
C ILE A 183 -23.95 -4.98 -9.79
N LYS A 184 -23.67 -3.68 -9.83
CA LYS A 184 -22.86 -3.06 -10.89
C LYS A 184 -21.38 -3.38 -10.66
N ILE A 185 -20.87 -4.50 -11.19
CA ILE A 185 -19.49 -4.98 -11.00
C ILE A 185 -18.45 -3.90 -11.37
N ASN A 186 -18.69 -3.13 -12.43
CA ASN A 186 -17.82 -2.03 -12.80
C ASN A 186 -17.64 -0.99 -11.69
N ALA A 187 -18.71 -0.63 -11.00
CA ALA A 187 -18.64 0.32 -9.89
C ALA A 187 -17.90 -0.26 -8.68
N VAL A 188 -18.10 -1.54 -8.40
CA VAL A 188 -17.40 -2.25 -7.31
C VAL A 188 -15.89 -2.25 -7.56
N ILE A 189 -15.46 -2.59 -8.76
CA ILE A 189 -14.03 -2.63 -9.10
C ILE A 189 -13.43 -1.22 -9.06
N SER A 190 -14.08 -0.22 -9.66
CA SER A 190 -13.58 1.17 -9.62
C SER A 190 -13.46 1.68 -8.17
N MET A 191 -14.44 1.35 -7.30
CA MET A 191 -14.39 1.73 -5.88
C MET A 191 -13.22 1.06 -5.15
N THR A 192 -12.89 -0.20 -5.51
CA THR A 192 -11.74 -0.91 -4.94
C THR A 192 -10.43 -0.20 -5.25
N PHE A 193 -10.24 0.25 -6.50
CA PHE A 193 -9.07 1.03 -6.90
C PHE A 193 -9.02 2.40 -6.21
N VAL A 194 -10.15 3.07 -6.08
CA VAL A 194 -10.29 4.35 -5.34
C VAL A 194 -9.86 4.19 -3.89
N ILE A 195 -10.40 3.19 -3.18
CA ILE A 195 -10.05 2.93 -1.77
C ILE A 195 -8.57 2.55 -1.65
N GLY A 196 -8.06 1.66 -2.50
CA GLY A 196 -6.66 1.26 -2.49
C GLY A 196 -5.72 2.44 -2.73
N SER A 197 -6.02 3.29 -3.71
CA SER A 197 -5.22 4.48 -4.02
C SER A 197 -5.30 5.55 -2.93
N PHE A 198 -6.45 5.70 -2.28
CA PHE A 198 -6.58 6.57 -1.11
C PHE A 198 -5.66 6.12 0.03
N LEU A 199 -5.65 4.83 0.35
CA LEU A 199 -4.79 4.28 1.41
C LEU A 199 -3.30 4.39 1.02
N ALA A 200 -2.96 4.14 -0.24
CA ALA A 200 -1.60 4.33 -0.74
C ALA A 200 -1.16 5.80 -0.64
N ALA A 201 -2.05 6.76 -0.93
CA ALA A 201 -1.75 8.18 -0.78
C ALA A 201 -1.49 8.57 0.67
N VAL A 202 -2.33 8.11 1.61
CA VAL A 202 -2.09 8.34 3.05
C VAL A 202 -0.79 7.69 3.50
N GLY A 203 -0.52 6.44 3.08
CA GLY A 203 0.75 5.76 3.33
C GLY A 203 1.95 6.55 2.79
N ALA A 204 1.85 7.09 1.58
CA ALA A 204 2.89 7.92 0.98
C ALA A 204 3.14 9.21 1.77
N MET A 205 2.08 9.91 2.17
CA MET A 205 2.24 11.12 2.99
C MET A 205 2.98 10.84 4.30
N LEU A 206 2.65 9.76 4.99
CA LEU A 206 3.32 9.37 6.23
C LEU A 206 4.77 8.94 5.97
N TYR A 207 4.99 8.17 4.91
CA TYR A 207 6.32 7.67 4.53
C TYR A 207 7.26 8.83 4.16
N PHE A 208 6.85 9.70 3.25
CA PHE A 208 7.68 10.81 2.77
C PHE A 208 7.78 11.98 3.78
N THR A 209 6.92 12.03 4.78
CA THR A 209 7.14 12.89 5.95
C THR A 209 8.26 12.34 6.84
N ASN A 210 8.39 11.02 6.94
CA ASN A 210 9.47 10.38 7.70
C ASN A 210 10.79 10.37 6.92
N TYR A 211 10.74 10.04 5.63
CA TYR A 211 11.86 9.96 4.69
C TYR A 211 11.70 11.01 3.59
N PRO A 212 12.15 12.26 3.81
CA PRO A 212 11.80 13.41 2.97
C PRO A 212 12.57 13.44 1.63
N SER A 213 12.52 12.35 0.87
CA SER A 213 13.12 12.25 -0.46
C SER A 213 12.30 11.31 -1.32
N VAL A 214 11.85 11.79 -2.48
CA VAL A 214 11.09 11.00 -3.45
C VAL A 214 11.92 10.80 -4.70
N ALA A 215 12.28 9.56 -4.98
CA ALA A 215 12.91 9.14 -6.22
C ALA A 215 11.89 8.37 -7.09
N ILE A 216 12.18 8.21 -8.36
CA ILE A 216 11.35 7.43 -9.30
C ILE A 216 11.20 5.97 -8.83
N THR A 217 12.21 5.44 -8.16
CA THR A 217 12.24 4.08 -7.62
C THR A 217 11.59 3.95 -6.24
N SER A 218 11.17 5.08 -5.62
CA SER A 218 10.64 5.07 -4.24
C SER A 218 9.34 4.27 -4.07
N GLY A 219 8.62 3.97 -5.15
CA GLY A 219 7.46 3.08 -5.13
C GLY A 219 7.80 1.60 -5.21
N GLY A 220 8.96 1.26 -5.79
CA GLY A 220 9.32 -0.12 -6.09
C GLY A 220 9.50 -1.00 -4.85
N MET A 221 10.46 -0.65 -3.98
CA MET A 221 10.75 -1.47 -2.79
C MET A 221 9.63 -1.43 -1.74
N PRO A 222 9.08 -0.28 -1.33
CA PRO A 222 7.94 -0.28 -0.42
C PRO A 222 6.71 -1.00 -1.00
N GLY A 223 6.43 -0.84 -2.29
CA GLY A 223 5.35 -1.54 -2.98
C GLY A 223 5.56 -3.06 -2.98
N LEU A 224 6.77 -3.52 -3.32
CA LEU A 224 7.11 -4.94 -3.32
C LEU A 224 7.04 -5.54 -1.91
N LYS A 225 7.57 -4.87 -0.88
CA LYS A 225 7.48 -5.33 0.52
C LYS A 225 6.04 -5.36 1.03
N ALA A 226 5.23 -4.38 0.66
CA ALA A 226 3.80 -4.38 0.99
C ALA A 226 3.05 -5.53 0.29
N PHE A 227 3.41 -5.85 -0.96
CA PHE A 227 2.89 -7.04 -1.66
C PHE A 227 3.32 -8.33 -0.93
N VAL A 228 4.60 -8.45 -0.55
CA VAL A 228 5.11 -9.55 0.26
C VAL A 228 4.32 -9.68 1.56
N ALA A 229 4.05 -8.55 2.23
CA ALA A 229 3.25 -8.52 3.45
C ALA A 229 1.81 -9.02 3.23
N ALA A 230 1.18 -8.63 2.13
CA ALA A 230 -0.15 -9.09 1.76
C ALA A 230 -0.18 -10.61 1.50
N VAL A 231 0.82 -11.14 0.80
CA VAL A 231 0.96 -12.58 0.51
C VAL A 231 1.26 -13.36 1.80
N PHE A 232 2.21 -12.88 2.60
CA PHE A 232 2.58 -13.45 3.89
C PHE A 232 1.38 -13.52 4.83
N GLY A 233 0.60 -12.44 4.91
CA GLY A 233 -0.60 -12.36 5.73
C GLY A 233 -1.74 -13.24 5.23
N GLY A 234 -1.77 -13.56 3.94
CA GLY A 234 -2.84 -14.26 3.23
C GLY A 234 -3.60 -13.30 2.32
N ILE A 235 -3.19 -13.28 1.04
CA ILE A 235 -3.73 -12.34 0.05
C ILE A 235 -5.25 -12.53 -0.10
N GLY A 236 -6.00 -11.43 -0.04
CA GLY A 236 -7.48 -11.43 0.00
C GLY A 236 -8.05 -11.22 1.40
N SER A 237 -7.26 -11.41 2.48
CA SER A 237 -7.64 -11.14 3.87
C SER A 237 -7.07 -9.80 4.33
N ILE A 238 -7.93 -8.80 4.57
CA ILE A 238 -7.49 -7.47 5.05
C ILE A 238 -6.78 -7.57 6.41
N PRO A 239 -7.35 -8.25 7.44
CA PRO A 239 -6.65 -8.41 8.71
C PRO A 239 -5.33 -9.15 8.55
N GLY A 240 -5.29 -10.15 7.66
CA GLY A 240 -4.06 -10.89 7.34
C GLY A 240 -2.98 -9.98 6.77
N ALA A 241 -3.28 -9.17 5.77
CA ALA A 241 -2.35 -8.23 5.17
C ALA A 241 -1.80 -7.22 6.19
N VAL A 242 -2.64 -6.73 7.11
CA VAL A 242 -2.22 -5.81 8.18
C VAL A 242 -1.24 -6.50 9.13
N VAL A 243 -1.59 -7.68 9.65
CA VAL A 243 -0.71 -8.43 10.56
C VAL A 243 0.61 -8.79 9.86
N GLY A 244 0.54 -9.24 8.59
CA GLY A 244 1.72 -9.52 7.79
C GLY A 244 2.63 -8.31 7.63
N ALA A 245 2.05 -7.13 7.39
CA ALA A 245 2.80 -5.88 7.23
C ALA A 245 3.50 -5.45 8.51
N PHE A 246 2.83 -5.55 9.67
CA PHE A 246 3.46 -5.25 10.96
C PHE A 246 4.60 -6.24 11.27
N ILE A 247 4.43 -7.53 11.00
CA ILE A 247 5.50 -8.54 11.21
C ILE A 247 6.69 -8.21 10.32
N ILE A 248 6.47 -7.94 9.02
CA ILE A 248 7.55 -7.64 8.08
C ILE A 248 8.26 -6.34 8.45
N GLY A 249 7.52 -5.26 8.78
CA GLY A 249 8.13 -4.01 9.21
C GLY A 249 8.94 -4.14 10.49
N LEU A 250 8.46 -4.91 11.47
CA LEU A 250 9.21 -5.20 12.70
C LEU A 250 10.48 -6.02 12.41
N CYS A 251 10.37 -7.09 11.63
CA CYS A 251 11.53 -7.92 11.27
C CYS A 251 12.59 -7.09 10.54
N GLU A 252 12.18 -6.28 9.56
CA GLU A 252 13.09 -5.44 8.79
C GLU A 252 13.88 -4.48 9.69
N GLU A 253 13.20 -3.74 10.57
CA GLU A 253 13.84 -2.75 11.43
C GLU A 253 14.67 -3.39 12.55
N VAL A 254 14.25 -4.53 13.11
CA VAL A 254 15.06 -5.29 14.07
C VAL A 254 16.35 -5.80 13.43
N ILE A 255 16.29 -6.31 12.20
CA ILE A 255 17.50 -6.76 11.48
C ILE A 255 18.46 -5.60 11.22
N LYS A 256 17.94 -4.41 10.86
CA LYS A 256 18.74 -3.18 10.76
C LYS A 256 19.37 -2.81 12.10
N GLY A 257 18.62 -2.95 13.21
CA GLY A 257 19.11 -2.69 14.57
C GLY A 257 20.22 -3.65 15.04
N LEU A 258 20.25 -4.85 14.49
CA LEU A 258 21.33 -5.83 14.72
C LEU A 258 22.59 -5.56 13.87
N GLY A 259 22.59 -4.51 13.04
CA GLY A 259 23.71 -4.12 12.18
C GLY A 259 23.70 -4.73 10.77
N TYR A 260 22.69 -5.53 10.43
CA TYR A 260 22.56 -6.21 9.12
C TYR A 260 21.71 -5.41 8.12
N THR A 261 21.91 -4.10 8.03
CA THR A 261 21.07 -3.20 7.21
C THR A 261 21.03 -3.62 5.74
N THR A 262 22.19 -3.99 5.16
CA THR A 262 22.28 -4.42 3.76
C THR A 262 21.50 -5.69 3.46
N PHE A 263 21.35 -6.57 4.46
CA PHE A 263 20.66 -7.85 4.31
C PHE A 263 19.18 -7.81 4.73
N SER A 264 18.68 -6.67 5.22
CA SER A 264 17.30 -6.57 5.73
C SER A 264 16.26 -6.97 4.68
N ASP A 265 16.48 -6.60 3.42
CA ASP A 265 15.59 -6.96 2.32
C ASP A 265 15.67 -8.46 2.00
N ALA A 266 16.86 -9.03 1.98
CA ALA A 266 17.05 -10.46 1.75
C ALA A 266 16.34 -11.31 2.82
N PHE A 267 16.39 -10.91 4.09
CA PHE A 267 15.65 -11.57 5.17
C PHE A 267 14.14 -11.45 4.99
N THR A 268 13.64 -10.29 4.58
CA THR A 268 12.21 -10.10 4.32
C THR A 268 11.69 -11.05 3.24
N PHE A 269 12.43 -11.18 2.14
CA PHE A 269 12.05 -12.10 1.06
C PHE A 269 12.28 -13.57 1.43
N ALA A 270 13.34 -13.89 2.18
CA ALA A 270 13.56 -15.24 2.70
C ALA A 270 12.41 -15.67 3.64
N LEU A 271 11.96 -14.78 4.51
CA LEU A 271 10.81 -15.02 5.39
C LEU A 271 9.54 -15.34 4.58
N LEU A 272 9.29 -14.61 3.49
CA LEU A 272 8.18 -14.92 2.59
C LEU A 272 8.30 -16.34 2.01
N ILE A 273 9.49 -16.69 1.49
CA ILE A 273 9.72 -18.02 0.90
C ILE A 273 9.44 -19.11 1.92
N VAL A 274 9.98 -18.99 3.13
CA VAL A 274 9.77 -19.96 4.21
C VAL A 274 8.29 -20.11 4.53
N VAL A 275 7.56 -19.00 4.67
CA VAL A 275 6.12 -19.06 4.97
C VAL A 275 5.33 -19.69 3.83
N LEU A 276 5.61 -19.36 2.58
CA LEU A 276 4.93 -19.96 1.43
C LEU A 276 5.23 -21.46 1.29
N CYS A 277 6.44 -21.92 1.64
CA CYS A 277 6.78 -23.35 1.66
C CYS A 277 6.02 -24.11 2.75
N VAL A 278 5.81 -23.49 3.93
CA VAL A 278 5.12 -24.11 5.06
C VAL A 278 3.60 -23.97 4.95
N LYS A 279 3.12 -22.78 4.55
CA LYS A 279 1.70 -22.43 4.44
C LYS A 279 1.43 -21.59 3.19
N PRO A 280 1.23 -22.22 2.02
CA PRO A 280 1.11 -21.51 0.74
C PRO A 280 -0.09 -20.55 0.66
N THR A 281 -1.07 -20.66 1.56
CA THR A 281 -2.18 -19.72 1.66
C THR A 281 -1.87 -18.46 2.47
N GLY A 282 -0.68 -18.37 3.07
CA GLY A 282 -0.33 -17.32 4.04
C GLY A 282 -0.93 -17.58 5.42
N LEU A 283 -0.69 -16.66 6.37
CA LEU A 283 -1.10 -16.86 7.78
C LEU A 283 -2.63 -16.94 7.96
N PHE A 284 -3.39 -16.10 7.25
CA PHE A 284 -4.85 -15.96 7.38
C PHE A 284 -5.60 -16.25 6.06
N GLY A 285 -4.92 -16.85 5.08
CA GLY A 285 -5.55 -17.19 3.80
C GLY A 285 -6.56 -18.32 3.93
N GLU A 286 -7.69 -18.20 3.27
CA GLU A 286 -8.68 -19.27 3.13
C GLU A 286 -8.17 -20.34 2.14
N LYS A 287 -8.40 -21.61 2.46
CA LYS A 287 -8.16 -22.69 1.50
C LYS A 287 -9.15 -22.51 0.35
N VAL A 288 -8.63 -22.32 -0.85
CA VAL A 288 -9.45 -22.37 -2.07
C VAL A 288 -9.91 -23.83 -2.21
N THR A 289 -11.16 -24.09 -1.86
CA THR A 289 -11.81 -25.33 -2.20
C THR A 289 -12.19 -25.19 -3.68
N ASP A 290 -11.42 -25.86 -4.55
CA ASP A 290 -11.84 -26.03 -5.93
C ASP A 290 -13.22 -26.72 -5.89
N LYS A 291 -14.25 -25.98 -6.25
CA LYS A 291 -15.55 -26.58 -6.54
C LYS A 291 -15.36 -27.34 -7.85
N VAL A 292 -15.24 -28.65 -7.73
CA VAL A 292 -15.37 -29.61 -8.85
C VAL A 292 -16.75 -29.47 -9.47
#